data_d388e066a816adc79bc79812672c96ec
#
_entry.id   d388e066a816adc79bc79812672c96ec
#
_cell.length_a   1.000
_cell.length_b   1.000
_cell.length_c   1.000
_cell.angle_alpha   90.00
_cell.angle_beta   90.00
_cell.angle_gamma   90.00
#
_symmetry.space_group_name_H-M   'P 1'
#
loop_
_entity.id
_entity.type
_entity.pdbx_description
1 polymer ?
#
loop_
_entity_poly.entity_id
_entity_poly.type
_entity_poly.pdbx_seq_one_letter_code
_entity_poly.pdbx_strand_id
1 'polypeptide(L)'
;MSSFANFLSNLFGRAKAEAVKSENYRPENSEVLEIERVAIQTAVRLIAVVVAQCDFRTFVEGEEKKDEEYYLWNYEPNRNQNSTQFLSELIETLVYNNEALIVEKYGQLFVADSYGMTENGTRETMFEGIQVGNENLGNRRAREVIYLKLSNTNIRPLLSNVCRQYEDIMTKAMESYEKANAEKGILNIDASKKGKIGYDEIKTDLLDKRFKAFFSNKNSVLPLYDGFSYTPHTHAVRNVSEINDIKSMTDEVYNRVGQAFGIPPSLLRGQVEQTEDNTDNFMLFAIHPITNMLQEEITRKRCGRDGIDKGYYIVVDASNVEIGGIFKAAEKIDKLIGCGVYSIDEVRGKIGEPLLGTEEAQRHYVTKNYEQIGVEEKKK
;
A
#
# COMPACT_ATOMS: atom_id res chain seq x y z
N MET A 1 24.28 0.43 -8.46
CA MET A 1 23.07 1.25 -8.49
C MET A 1 22.16 1.07 -9.72
N SER A 2 22.54 0.30 -10.74
CA SER A 2 21.68 0.08 -11.93
C SER A 2 20.69 -1.09 -11.82
N SER A 3 20.90 -2.01 -10.85
CA SER A 3 20.10 -3.26 -10.77
C SER A 3 18.72 -3.07 -10.13
N PHE A 4 18.58 -2.19 -9.13
CA PHE A 4 17.33 -1.96 -8.42
C PHE A 4 16.36 -1.07 -9.22
N ALA A 5 16.89 -0.07 -9.92
CA ALA A 5 16.11 0.75 -10.83
C ALA A 5 15.58 -0.06 -12.03
N ASN A 6 16.36 -1.03 -12.53
CA ASN A 6 15.92 -1.95 -13.58
C ASN A 6 14.91 -2.99 -13.07
N PHE A 7 15.02 -3.43 -11.82
CA PHE A 7 14.02 -4.29 -11.17
C PHE A 7 12.69 -3.56 -11.00
N LEU A 8 12.71 -2.32 -10.52
CA LEU A 8 11.50 -1.49 -10.39
C LEU A 8 10.91 -1.11 -11.75
N SER A 9 11.73 -0.84 -12.78
CA SER A 9 11.22 -0.57 -14.12
C SER A 9 10.60 -1.81 -14.78
N ASN A 10 11.06 -3.01 -14.43
CA ASN A 10 10.46 -4.26 -14.89
C ASN A 10 9.19 -4.64 -14.11
N LEU A 11 9.08 -4.26 -12.84
CA LEU A 11 7.87 -4.48 -12.03
C LEU A 11 6.75 -3.47 -12.34
N PHE A 12 7.11 -2.22 -12.66
CA PHE A 12 6.17 -1.12 -12.88
C PHE A 12 6.24 -0.51 -14.30
N GLY A 13 7.16 -0.96 -15.12
CA GLY A 13 7.37 -0.45 -16.49
C GLY A 13 6.32 -0.86 -17.51
N ARG A 14 5.31 -1.62 -17.08
CA ARG A 14 4.23 -2.09 -17.94
C ARG A 14 2.94 -1.27 -17.84
N ALA A 15 2.86 -0.33 -16.91
CA ALA A 15 1.75 0.60 -16.87
C ALA A 15 1.89 1.59 -18.04
N LYS A 16 0.93 1.58 -18.90
CA LYS A 16 0.79 2.36 -20.11
C LYS A 16 1.23 3.80 -19.91
N ALA A 17 2.27 4.15 -20.65
CA ALA A 17 2.54 5.52 -21.01
C ALA A 17 1.53 5.95 -22.09
N GLU A 18 0.29 6.24 -21.73
CA GLU A 18 -0.38 7.35 -22.36
C GLU A 18 -0.13 8.54 -21.48
N ALA A 19 0.90 9.17 -21.86
CA ALA A 19 1.11 10.58 -22.06
C ALA A 19 0.07 11.48 -21.38
N VAL A 20 0.02 11.46 -20.07
CA VAL A 20 0.15 12.75 -19.42
C VAL A 20 1.62 13.11 -19.65
N LYS A 21 1.89 13.89 -20.69
CA LYS A 21 3.12 14.65 -20.81
C LYS A 21 3.20 15.55 -19.59
N SER A 22 3.74 15.04 -18.50
CA SER A 22 4.31 15.88 -17.49
C SER A 22 5.67 16.28 -18.05
N GLU A 23 5.65 17.38 -18.77
CA GLU A 23 6.86 18.12 -19.04
C GLU A 23 7.54 18.39 -17.71
N ASN A 24 8.80 18.00 -17.63
CA ASN A 24 9.79 18.37 -16.61
C ASN A 24 9.65 17.71 -15.23
N TYR A 25 9.81 16.39 -15.16
CA TYR A 25 10.26 15.79 -13.92
C TYR A 25 11.75 15.40 -14.03
N ARG A 26 12.63 16.28 -13.53
CA ARG A 26 14.01 15.93 -13.18
C ARG A 26 14.07 15.60 -11.70
N PRO A 27 14.49 14.40 -11.31
CA PRO A 27 14.71 14.06 -9.91
C PRO A 27 16.09 14.58 -9.51
N GLU A 28 16.19 15.82 -9.03
CA GLU A 28 17.43 16.33 -8.45
C GLU A 28 17.49 16.22 -6.92
N ASN A 29 16.43 15.76 -6.25
CA ASN A 29 16.45 15.50 -4.80
C ASN A 29 15.84 14.12 -4.51
N SER A 30 16.68 13.07 -4.59
CA SER A 30 16.26 11.69 -4.63
C SER A 30 15.79 11.06 -3.31
N GLU A 31 16.11 11.66 -2.16
CA GLU A 31 15.86 11.01 -0.87
C GLU A 31 14.43 11.20 -0.34
N VAL A 32 13.82 12.34 -0.58
CA VAL A 32 12.48 12.68 -0.06
C VAL A 32 11.37 12.06 -0.91
N LEU A 33 11.55 12.02 -2.22
CA LEU A 33 10.66 11.30 -3.16
C LEU A 33 10.55 9.78 -2.87
N GLU A 34 11.51 9.22 -2.15
CA GLU A 34 11.50 7.82 -1.76
C GLU A 34 10.52 7.54 -0.62
N ILE A 35 10.26 8.47 0.29
CA ILE A 35 9.35 8.28 1.44
C ILE A 35 7.91 8.11 0.98
N GLU A 36 7.41 9.01 0.11
CA GLU A 36 6.08 8.87 -0.48
C GLU A 36 5.94 7.56 -1.23
N ARG A 37 6.90 7.25 -2.09
CA ARG A 37 6.92 6.04 -2.89
C ARG A 37 6.90 4.79 -2.00
N VAL A 38 7.72 4.76 -0.96
CA VAL A 38 7.76 3.65 0.01
C VAL A 38 6.44 3.53 0.76
N ALA A 39 5.85 4.63 1.20
CA ALA A 39 4.57 4.63 1.90
C ALA A 39 3.43 4.10 1.02
N ILE A 40 3.33 4.57 -0.25
CA ILE A 40 2.34 4.09 -1.22
C ILE A 40 2.56 2.61 -1.53
N GLN A 41 3.79 2.18 -1.80
CA GLN A 41 4.08 0.77 -2.07
C GLN A 41 3.74 -0.13 -0.88
N THR A 42 4.02 0.34 0.34
CA THR A 42 3.65 -0.38 1.56
C THR A 42 2.13 -0.53 1.67
N ALA A 43 1.38 0.55 1.40
CA ALA A 43 -0.07 0.52 1.40
C ALA A 43 -0.63 -0.48 0.37
N VAL A 44 -0.18 -0.38 -0.88
CA VAL A 44 -0.60 -1.27 -1.97
C VAL A 44 -0.29 -2.72 -1.63
N ARG A 45 0.92 -3.01 -1.15
CA ARG A 45 1.34 -4.35 -0.77
C ARG A 45 0.52 -4.92 0.39
N LEU A 46 0.21 -4.12 1.42
CA LEU A 46 -0.61 -4.57 2.54
C LEU A 46 -2.00 -5.00 2.06
N ILE A 47 -2.64 -4.20 1.20
CA ILE A 47 -3.94 -4.56 0.62
C ILE A 47 -3.82 -5.82 -0.23
N ALA A 48 -2.84 -5.89 -1.13
CA ALA A 48 -2.66 -7.02 -2.04
C ALA A 48 -2.42 -8.34 -1.30
N VAL A 49 -1.56 -8.34 -0.28
CA VAL A 49 -1.27 -9.55 0.53
C VAL A 49 -2.51 -10.04 1.26
N VAL A 50 -3.34 -9.13 1.79
CA VAL A 50 -4.55 -9.51 2.52
C VAL A 50 -5.62 -10.04 1.57
N VAL A 51 -5.87 -9.36 0.45
CA VAL A 51 -6.86 -9.83 -0.55
C VAL A 51 -6.43 -11.15 -1.19
N ALA A 52 -5.13 -11.36 -1.41
CA ALA A 52 -4.61 -12.63 -1.94
C ALA A 52 -4.75 -13.83 -0.98
N GLN A 53 -5.09 -13.58 0.29
CA GLN A 53 -5.38 -14.62 1.28
C GLN A 53 -6.89 -14.91 1.44
N CYS A 54 -7.76 -14.13 0.76
CA CYS A 54 -9.19 -14.37 0.77
C CYS A 54 -9.51 -15.67 -0.02
N ASP A 55 -10.55 -16.39 0.42
CA ASP A 55 -11.04 -17.59 -0.25
C ASP A 55 -12.19 -17.23 -1.20
N PHE A 56 -12.09 -17.65 -2.45
CA PHE A 56 -13.13 -17.47 -3.46
C PHE A 56 -14.05 -18.68 -3.46
N ARG A 57 -15.11 -18.61 -2.65
CA ARG A 57 -16.08 -19.69 -2.47
C ARG A 57 -17.10 -19.67 -3.60
N THR A 58 -17.26 -20.79 -4.29
CA THR A 58 -18.18 -20.95 -5.41
C THR A 58 -19.43 -21.70 -4.97
N PHE A 59 -20.59 -21.17 -5.37
CA PHE A 59 -21.89 -21.76 -5.07
C PHE A 59 -22.59 -22.16 -6.36
N VAL A 60 -23.16 -23.37 -6.37
CA VAL A 60 -23.90 -23.97 -7.47
C VAL A 60 -25.23 -24.46 -6.93
N GLU A 61 -26.34 -23.93 -7.45
CA GLU A 61 -27.69 -24.23 -6.96
C GLU A 61 -27.87 -23.95 -5.45
N GLY A 62 -27.14 -22.94 -4.93
CA GLY A 62 -27.14 -22.54 -3.54
C GLY A 62 -26.26 -23.37 -2.61
N GLU A 63 -25.63 -24.42 -3.11
CA GLU A 63 -24.68 -25.24 -2.36
C GLU A 63 -23.23 -24.89 -2.70
N GLU A 64 -22.36 -24.84 -1.69
CA GLU A 64 -20.94 -24.60 -1.90
C GLU A 64 -20.30 -25.80 -2.61
N LYS A 65 -19.65 -25.56 -3.74
CA LYS A 65 -18.94 -26.58 -4.52
C LYS A 65 -17.56 -26.10 -4.92
N LYS A 66 -16.58 -26.98 -4.77
CA LYS A 66 -15.20 -26.78 -5.25
C LYS A 66 -15.10 -27.27 -6.70
N ASP A 67 -15.65 -26.48 -7.61
CA ASP A 67 -15.70 -26.76 -9.04
C ASP A 67 -14.50 -26.17 -9.80
N GLU A 68 -14.60 -26.08 -11.12
CA GLU A 68 -13.57 -25.52 -11.99
C GLU A 68 -13.32 -24.02 -11.70
N GLU A 69 -14.38 -23.25 -11.39
CA GLU A 69 -14.26 -21.85 -10.99
C GLU A 69 -13.52 -21.70 -9.66
N TYR A 70 -13.83 -22.56 -8.69
CA TYR A 70 -13.10 -22.58 -7.41
C TYR A 70 -11.60 -22.81 -7.64
N TYR A 71 -11.23 -23.80 -8.47
CA TYR A 71 -9.83 -24.08 -8.79
C TYR A 71 -9.15 -22.90 -9.48
N LEU A 72 -9.84 -22.27 -10.44
CA LEU A 72 -9.36 -21.15 -11.21
C LEU A 72 -9.00 -19.95 -10.32
N TRP A 73 -9.84 -19.60 -9.36
CA TRP A 73 -9.60 -18.43 -8.50
C TRP A 73 -8.66 -18.72 -7.32
N ASN A 74 -8.67 -19.92 -6.77
CA ASN A 74 -7.92 -20.22 -5.55
C ASN A 74 -6.57 -20.90 -5.79
N TYR A 75 -6.34 -21.51 -6.95
CA TYR A 75 -5.11 -22.26 -7.20
C TYR A 75 -4.38 -21.83 -8.47
N GLU A 76 -4.99 -21.91 -9.64
CA GLU A 76 -4.34 -21.71 -10.93
C GLU A 76 -5.19 -20.85 -11.87
N PRO A 77 -5.14 -19.53 -11.74
CA PRO A 77 -5.79 -18.59 -12.66
C PRO A 77 -5.26 -18.73 -14.09
N ASN A 78 -3.98 -19.01 -14.23
CA ASN A 78 -3.31 -19.30 -15.49
C ASN A 78 -2.06 -20.17 -15.26
N ARG A 79 -1.53 -20.76 -16.32
CA ARG A 79 -0.38 -21.68 -16.27
C ARG A 79 0.94 -21.03 -15.78
N ASN A 80 1.02 -19.71 -15.78
CA ASN A 80 2.23 -18.98 -15.40
C ASN A 80 2.18 -18.46 -13.97
N GLN A 81 1.00 -18.45 -13.34
CA GLN A 81 0.80 -17.82 -12.03
C GLN A 81 -0.14 -18.68 -11.16
N ASN A 82 0.22 -18.81 -9.90
CA ASN A 82 -0.72 -19.28 -8.88
C ASN A 82 -1.67 -18.14 -8.45
N SER A 83 -2.72 -18.48 -7.70
CA SER A 83 -3.71 -17.52 -7.22
C SER A 83 -3.09 -16.32 -6.49
N THR A 84 -2.16 -16.56 -5.57
CA THR A 84 -1.51 -15.48 -4.80
C THR A 84 -0.77 -14.50 -5.72
N GLN A 85 -0.05 -15.00 -6.72
CA GLN A 85 0.68 -14.15 -7.67
C GLN A 85 -0.28 -13.33 -8.52
N PHE A 86 -1.31 -13.96 -9.06
CA PHE A 86 -2.32 -13.32 -9.89
C PHE A 86 -3.11 -12.26 -9.12
N LEU A 87 -3.60 -12.59 -7.91
CA LEU A 87 -4.35 -11.65 -7.08
C LEU A 87 -3.47 -10.51 -6.60
N SER A 88 -2.21 -10.75 -6.26
CA SER A 88 -1.28 -9.68 -5.92
C SER A 88 -1.09 -8.71 -7.10
N GLU A 89 -0.84 -9.23 -8.30
CA GLU A 89 -0.73 -8.41 -9.51
C GLU A 89 -2.01 -7.63 -9.80
N LEU A 90 -3.17 -8.28 -9.69
CA LEU A 90 -4.47 -7.67 -9.89
C LEU A 90 -4.70 -6.50 -8.92
N ILE A 91 -4.48 -6.73 -7.63
CA ILE A 91 -4.75 -5.73 -6.60
C ILE A 91 -3.71 -4.61 -6.64
N GLU A 92 -2.44 -4.92 -6.87
CA GLU A 92 -1.42 -3.91 -7.09
C GLU A 92 -1.78 -3.00 -8.27
N THR A 93 -2.19 -3.58 -9.39
CA THR A 93 -2.64 -2.83 -10.57
C THR A 93 -3.87 -1.97 -10.26
N LEU A 94 -4.87 -2.56 -9.61
CA LEU A 94 -6.11 -1.91 -9.24
C LEU A 94 -5.90 -0.72 -8.30
N VAL A 95 -5.14 -0.91 -7.24
CA VAL A 95 -4.91 0.12 -6.23
C VAL A 95 -3.99 1.22 -6.77
N TYR A 96 -2.97 0.84 -7.56
CA TYR A 96 -2.03 1.79 -8.12
C TYR A 96 -2.61 2.63 -9.26
N ASN A 97 -3.36 2.02 -10.17
CA ASN A 97 -3.94 2.67 -11.34
C ASN A 97 -5.37 3.16 -11.13
N ASN A 98 -6.00 2.82 -9.99
CA ASN A 98 -7.42 3.02 -9.69
C ASN A 98 -8.36 2.16 -10.55
N GLU A 99 -7.83 1.35 -11.43
CA GLU A 99 -8.56 0.43 -12.29
C GLU A 99 -7.71 -0.79 -12.66
N ALA A 100 -8.37 -1.91 -12.97
CA ALA A 100 -7.74 -3.11 -13.48
C ALA A 100 -8.70 -3.85 -14.42
N LEU A 101 -8.13 -4.54 -15.41
CA LEU A 101 -8.87 -5.30 -16.40
C LEU A 101 -8.38 -6.75 -16.39
N ILE A 102 -9.30 -7.69 -16.15
CA ILE A 102 -9.03 -9.12 -16.30
C ILE A 102 -9.63 -9.59 -17.63
N VAL A 103 -8.85 -10.33 -18.38
CA VAL A 103 -9.24 -10.91 -19.66
C VAL A 103 -9.12 -12.43 -19.59
N GLU A 104 -10.14 -13.13 -20.06
CA GLU A 104 -10.09 -14.57 -20.22
C GLU A 104 -9.59 -14.95 -21.62
N LYS A 105 -8.67 -15.91 -21.65
CA LYS A 105 -8.21 -16.55 -22.89
C LYS A 105 -7.97 -18.04 -22.64
N TYR A 106 -8.63 -18.88 -23.41
CA TYR A 106 -8.55 -20.36 -23.30
C TYR A 106 -8.85 -20.88 -21.89
N GLY A 107 -9.86 -20.31 -21.22
CA GLY A 107 -10.24 -20.70 -19.85
C GLY A 107 -9.26 -20.22 -18.77
N GLN A 108 -8.31 -19.36 -19.08
CA GLN A 108 -7.33 -18.82 -18.17
C GLN A 108 -7.52 -17.32 -17.99
N LEU A 109 -7.25 -16.80 -16.78
CA LEU A 109 -7.39 -15.39 -16.43
C LEU A 109 -6.04 -14.68 -16.49
N PHE A 110 -6.03 -13.50 -17.08
CA PHE A 110 -4.86 -12.64 -17.19
C PHE A 110 -5.21 -11.21 -16.81
N VAL A 111 -4.33 -10.57 -16.07
CA VAL A 111 -4.42 -9.13 -15.82
C VAL A 111 -3.85 -8.39 -17.04
N ALA A 112 -4.61 -7.45 -17.59
CA ALA A 112 -4.16 -6.68 -18.74
C ALA A 112 -3.12 -5.63 -18.32
N ASP A 113 -2.00 -5.59 -19.01
CA ASP A 113 -0.94 -4.59 -18.81
C ASP A 113 -1.37 -3.20 -19.32
N SER A 114 -2.07 -3.17 -20.46
CA SER A 114 -2.59 -1.93 -21.04
C SER A 114 -3.76 -2.18 -21.97
N TYR A 115 -4.64 -1.20 -22.09
CA TYR A 115 -5.80 -1.21 -22.97
C TYR A 115 -6.26 0.23 -23.25
N GLY A 116 -6.94 0.44 -24.38
CA GLY A 116 -7.75 1.62 -24.64
C GLY A 116 -9.17 1.38 -24.14
N MET A 117 -9.87 2.42 -23.69
CA MET A 117 -11.27 2.31 -23.28
C MET A 117 -12.09 3.40 -23.98
N THR A 118 -13.15 2.98 -24.67
CA THR A 118 -14.14 3.88 -25.27
C THR A 118 -15.44 3.75 -24.50
N GLU A 119 -15.70 4.72 -23.63
CA GLU A 119 -16.95 4.78 -22.85
C GLU A 119 -18.07 5.38 -23.70
N ASN A 120 -19.19 4.68 -23.75
CA ASN A 120 -20.41 5.14 -24.39
C ASN A 120 -21.53 5.20 -23.32
N GLY A 121 -22.13 6.37 -23.09
CA GLY A 121 -23.09 6.56 -22.00
C GLY A 121 -24.27 5.59 -21.98
N THR A 122 -24.75 5.16 -23.17
CA THR A 122 -25.90 4.24 -23.31
C THR A 122 -25.56 2.95 -24.04
N ARG A 123 -24.37 2.84 -24.58
CA ARG A 123 -23.89 1.64 -25.27
C ARG A 123 -22.84 0.96 -24.43
N GLU A 124 -22.64 -0.31 -24.72
CA GLU A 124 -21.61 -1.12 -24.08
C GLU A 124 -20.21 -0.53 -24.32
N THR A 125 -19.42 -0.39 -23.24
CA THR A 125 -18.02 0.05 -23.31
C THR A 125 -17.18 -0.92 -24.10
N MET A 126 -16.26 -0.40 -24.91
CA MET A 126 -15.28 -1.18 -25.68
C MET A 126 -13.90 -1.02 -25.07
N PHE A 127 -13.20 -2.13 -24.92
CA PHE A 127 -11.80 -2.19 -24.55
C PHE A 127 -10.99 -2.57 -25.78
N GLU A 128 -10.01 -1.75 -26.15
CA GLU A 128 -9.31 -1.83 -27.43
C GLU A 128 -7.81 -2.07 -27.21
N GLY A 129 -7.21 -2.88 -28.11
CA GLY A 129 -5.76 -3.10 -28.09
C GLY A 129 -5.24 -3.67 -26.78
N ILE A 130 -5.98 -4.60 -26.17
CA ILE A 130 -5.64 -5.19 -24.87
C ILE A 130 -4.30 -5.93 -24.98
N GLN A 131 -3.35 -5.58 -24.13
CA GLN A 131 -2.03 -6.20 -24.05
C GLN A 131 -1.88 -7.02 -22.79
N VAL A 132 -1.33 -8.24 -22.93
CA VAL A 132 -0.89 -9.09 -21.82
C VAL A 132 0.53 -9.57 -22.17
N GLY A 133 1.52 -9.12 -21.43
CA GLY A 133 2.91 -9.32 -21.81
C GLY A 133 3.23 -8.71 -23.18
N ASN A 134 3.72 -9.56 -24.07
CA ASN A 134 4.02 -9.18 -25.45
C ASN A 134 2.89 -9.51 -26.42
N GLU A 135 1.75 -9.98 -25.91
CA GLU A 135 0.65 -10.45 -26.74
C GLU A 135 -0.50 -9.44 -26.77
N ASN A 136 -0.98 -9.13 -27.98
CA ASN A 136 -2.17 -8.32 -28.19
C ASN A 136 -3.39 -9.23 -28.31
N LEU A 137 -4.33 -9.10 -27.37
CA LEU A 137 -5.57 -9.88 -27.31
C LEU A 137 -6.71 -9.25 -28.13
N GLY A 138 -6.44 -8.13 -28.83
CA GLY A 138 -7.42 -7.43 -29.65
C GLY A 138 -8.41 -6.62 -28.82
N ASN A 139 -9.63 -6.49 -29.35
CA ASN A 139 -10.69 -5.70 -28.76
C ASN A 139 -11.71 -6.61 -28.07
N ARG A 140 -12.26 -6.15 -26.93
CA ARG A 140 -13.31 -6.86 -26.18
C ARG A 140 -14.39 -5.89 -25.76
N ARG A 141 -15.62 -6.39 -25.64
CA ARG A 141 -16.75 -5.66 -25.07
C ARG A 141 -16.74 -5.80 -23.55
N ALA A 142 -17.35 -4.85 -22.88
CA ALA A 142 -17.43 -4.88 -21.40
C ALA A 142 -17.98 -6.21 -20.84
N ARG A 143 -18.90 -6.87 -21.52
CA ARG A 143 -19.43 -8.19 -21.12
C ARG A 143 -18.43 -9.34 -21.19
N GLU A 144 -17.35 -9.20 -21.97
CA GLU A 144 -16.34 -10.23 -22.22
C GLU A 144 -15.10 -10.11 -21.33
N VAL A 145 -15.10 -9.14 -20.44
CA VAL A 145 -13.98 -8.83 -19.53
C VAL A 145 -14.50 -8.51 -18.14
N ILE A 146 -13.64 -8.68 -17.13
CA ILE A 146 -13.90 -8.23 -15.76
C ILE A 146 -13.15 -6.91 -15.57
N TYR A 147 -13.88 -5.81 -15.49
CA TYR A 147 -13.32 -4.48 -15.31
C TYR A 147 -13.62 -3.97 -13.91
N LEU A 148 -12.57 -3.66 -13.18
CA LEU A 148 -12.62 -3.19 -11.81
C LEU A 148 -12.20 -1.72 -11.77
N LYS A 149 -12.93 -0.88 -11.01
CA LYS A 149 -12.62 0.52 -10.83
C LYS A 149 -12.91 0.92 -9.38
N LEU A 150 -11.86 1.33 -8.65
CA LEU A 150 -11.99 1.67 -7.22
C LEU A 150 -12.86 2.90 -6.97
N SER A 151 -12.62 3.95 -7.74
CA SER A 151 -13.36 5.21 -7.57
C SER A 151 -13.44 6.01 -8.88
N ASN A 152 -14.36 6.97 -8.94
CA ASN A 152 -14.48 7.86 -10.08
C ASN A 152 -13.33 8.84 -10.21
N THR A 153 -12.62 9.12 -9.11
CA THR A 153 -11.48 10.02 -9.08
C THR A 153 -10.25 9.25 -8.60
N ASN A 154 -9.21 9.22 -9.41
CA ASN A 154 -7.95 8.65 -8.96
C ASN A 154 -7.35 9.52 -7.85
N ILE A 155 -7.19 8.94 -6.67
CA ILE A 155 -6.70 9.64 -5.48
C ILE A 155 -5.19 9.92 -5.54
N ARG A 156 -4.45 9.13 -6.32
CA ARG A 156 -2.99 9.18 -6.40
C ARG A 156 -2.44 10.53 -6.86
N PRO A 157 -2.94 11.19 -7.94
CA PRO A 157 -2.45 12.52 -8.31
C PRO A 157 -2.70 13.58 -7.24
N LEU A 158 -3.81 13.47 -6.49
CA LEU A 158 -4.11 14.36 -5.38
C LEU A 158 -3.14 14.14 -4.22
N LEU A 159 -2.86 12.88 -3.90
CA LEU A 159 -1.92 12.50 -2.86
C LEU A 159 -0.51 12.98 -3.19
N SER A 160 -0.03 12.77 -4.43
CA SER A 160 1.29 13.22 -4.87
C SER A 160 1.44 14.75 -4.79
N ASN A 161 0.40 15.51 -5.07
CA ASN A 161 0.44 16.97 -4.91
C ASN A 161 0.60 17.40 -3.44
N VAL A 162 -0.08 16.73 -2.52
CA VAL A 162 0.04 17.00 -1.08
C VAL A 162 1.43 16.59 -0.58
N CYS A 163 1.89 15.40 -0.93
CA CYS A 163 3.20 14.89 -0.51
C CYS A 163 4.34 15.80 -1.01
N ARG A 164 4.26 16.32 -2.23
CA ARG A 164 5.24 17.26 -2.77
C ARG A 164 5.41 18.51 -1.91
N GLN A 165 4.32 19.02 -1.33
CA GLN A 165 4.40 20.19 -0.43
C GLN A 165 5.18 19.85 0.85
N TYR A 166 4.99 18.65 1.39
CA TYR A 166 5.79 18.18 2.54
C TYR A 166 7.25 17.95 2.17
N GLU A 167 7.52 17.44 0.98
CA GLU A 167 8.88 17.27 0.45
C GLU A 167 9.65 18.59 0.36
N ASP A 168 9.02 19.63 -0.19
CA ASP A 168 9.62 20.96 -0.28
C ASP A 168 9.95 21.53 1.11
N ILE A 169 9.08 21.30 2.10
CA ILE A 169 9.29 21.75 3.47
C ILE A 169 10.41 20.93 4.13
N MET A 170 10.43 19.61 3.97
CA MET A 170 11.49 18.75 4.51
C MET A 170 12.85 19.08 3.92
N THR A 171 12.93 19.32 2.61
CA THR A 171 14.17 19.76 1.94
C THR A 171 14.70 21.05 2.54
N LYS A 172 13.83 22.04 2.74
CA LYS A 172 14.22 23.32 3.38
C LYS A 172 14.63 23.12 4.85
N ALA A 173 13.97 22.22 5.57
CA ALA A 173 14.32 21.88 6.96
C ALA A 173 15.71 21.20 7.02
N MET A 174 15.98 20.26 6.10
CA MET A 174 17.29 19.61 5.97
C MET A 174 18.39 20.61 5.62
N GLU A 175 18.17 21.49 4.64
CA GLU A 175 19.13 22.55 4.32
C GLU A 175 19.37 23.49 5.50
N SER A 176 18.32 23.82 6.25
CA SER A 176 18.43 24.65 7.46
C SER A 176 19.26 23.96 8.52
N TYR A 177 19.02 22.67 8.74
CA TYR A 177 19.78 21.82 9.65
C TYR A 177 21.25 21.72 9.24
N GLU A 178 21.54 21.50 7.98
CA GLU A 178 22.93 21.48 7.47
C GLU A 178 23.62 22.84 7.65
N LYS A 179 22.92 23.94 7.35
CA LYS A 179 23.43 25.29 7.54
C LYS A 179 23.64 25.64 9.01
N ALA A 180 22.78 25.12 9.90
CA ALA A 180 22.90 25.32 11.36
C ALA A 180 24.05 24.51 11.95
N ASN A 181 24.31 23.31 11.42
CA ASN A 181 25.39 22.45 11.87
C ASN A 181 26.73 22.68 11.12
N ALA A 182 26.73 23.53 10.11
CA ALA A 182 27.95 23.88 9.40
C ALA A 182 28.91 24.61 10.35
N GLU A 183 30.14 24.16 10.41
CA GLU A 183 31.21 24.79 11.17
C GLU A 183 31.48 26.17 10.60
N LYS A 184 31.14 27.21 11.35
CA LYS A 184 31.38 28.62 10.99
C LYS A 184 32.35 29.20 11.98
N GLY A 185 33.12 30.16 11.51
CA GLY A 185 34.04 30.88 12.38
C GLY A 185 34.36 32.25 11.81
N ILE A 186 34.92 33.09 12.66
CA ILE A 186 35.38 34.43 12.31
C ILE A 186 36.87 34.38 12.21
N LEU A 187 37.39 34.70 11.03
CA LEU A 187 38.83 34.92 10.81
C LEU A 187 39.13 36.39 11.00
N ASN A 188 39.79 36.72 12.08
CA ASN A 188 40.28 38.10 12.30
C ASN A 188 41.64 38.27 11.62
N ILE A 189 41.80 39.35 10.91
CA ILE A 189 43.02 39.70 10.19
C ILE A 189 43.50 41.08 10.67
N ASP A 190 44.73 41.16 11.16
CA ASP A 190 45.33 42.42 11.59
C ASP A 190 45.48 43.36 10.39
N ALA A 191 44.77 44.50 10.46
CA ALA A 191 44.76 45.50 9.40
C ALA A 191 46.16 46.12 9.13
N SER A 192 47.06 46.10 10.08
CA SER A 192 48.43 46.59 9.95
C SER A 192 49.29 45.81 8.96
N LYS A 193 48.85 44.57 8.63
CA LYS A 193 49.55 43.70 7.69
C LYS A 193 49.00 43.76 6.26
N LYS A 194 47.89 44.45 6.06
CA LYS A 194 47.28 44.68 4.73
C LYS A 194 48.20 45.51 3.84
N GLY A 195 48.52 44.97 2.66
CA GLY A 195 49.41 45.65 1.69
C GLY A 195 50.92 45.35 1.85
N LYS A 196 51.32 44.47 2.79
CA LYS A 196 52.69 43.94 2.83
C LYS A 196 52.90 42.91 1.73
N ILE A 197 54.15 42.79 1.26
CA ILE A 197 54.56 41.83 0.22
C ILE A 197 54.17 40.38 0.70
N GLY A 198 53.48 39.64 -0.15
CA GLY A 198 53.04 38.26 0.16
C GLY A 198 51.74 38.14 0.95
N TYR A 199 51.07 39.26 1.35
CA TYR A 199 49.83 39.18 2.11
C TYR A 199 48.70 38.48 1.36
N ASP A 200 48.52 38.80 0.08
CA ASP A 200 47.43 38.24 -0.73
C ASP A 200 47.68 36.73 -1.02
N GLU A 201 48.94 36.35 -1.18
CA GLU A 201 49.31 34.93 -1.35
C GLU A 201 49.05 34.13 -0.08
N ILE A 202 49.43 34.67 1.10
CA ILE A 202 49.17 34.04 2.40
C ILE A 202 47.66 33.94 2.65
N LYS A 203 46.89 34.98 2.33
CA LYS A 203 45.43 34.99 2.47
C LYS A 203 44.79 33.93 1.58
N THR A 204 45.21 33.82 0.33
CA THR A 204 44.69 32.82 -0.62
C THR A 204 45.07 31.39 -0.20
N ASP A 205 46.34 31.17 0.19
CA ASP A 205 46.77 29.84 0.69
C ASP A 205 45.98 29.43 1.95
N LEU A 206 45.77 30.36 2.87
CA LEU A 206 45.02 30.09 4.09
C LEU A 206 43.55 29.77 3.80
N LEU A 207 42.84 30.58 2.99
CA LEU A 207 41.42 30.40 2.71
C LEU A 207 41.15 29.19 1.79
N ASP A 208 41.86 29.08 0.67
CA ASP A 208 41.52 28.12 -0.37
C ASP A 208 42.10 26.72 -0.11
N LYS A 209 43.21 26.64 0.63
CA LYS A 209 43.87 25.35 0.89
C LYS A 209 43.73 24.88 2.35
N ARG A 210 44.20 25.71 3.30
CA ARG A 210 44.30 25.27 4.71
C ARG A 210 42.96 25.18 5.43
N PHE A 211 42.09 26.16 5.29
CA PHE A 211 40.77 26.12 5.87
C PHE A 211 39.93 25.00 5.23
N LYS A 212 40.00 24.86 3.91
CA LYS A 212 39.32 23.77 3.21
C LYS A 212 39.79 22.39 3.67
N ALA A 213 41.10 22.19 3.82
CA ALA A 213 41.65 20.93 4.35
C ALA A 213 41.30 20.71 5.82
N PHE A 214 41.29 21.78 6.63
CA PHE A 214 40.91 21.70 8.04
C PHE A 214 39.47 21.24 8.24
N PHE A 215 38.52 21.79 7.51
CA PHE A 215 37.12 21.42 7.60
C PHE A 215 36.76 20.09 6.90
N SER A 216 37.60 19.64 5.95
CA SER A 216 37.35 18.37 5.25
C SER A 216 37.86 17.15 6.02
N ASN A 217 38.76 17.32 6.98
CA ASN A 217 39.39 16.21 7.71
C ASN A 217 38.87 16.13 9.14
N LYS A 218 38.53 14.90 9.60
CA LYS A 218 38.06 14.65 10.99
C LYS A 218 39.07 15.04 12.07
N ASN A 219 40.37 14.88 11.80
CA ASN A 219 41.46 15.22 12.69
C ASN A 219 42.45 16.10 11.95
N SER A 220 42.46 17.39 12.22
CA SER A 220 43.34 18.32 11.56
C SER A 220 43.77 19.45 12.47
N VAL A 221 44.94 20.02 12.23
CA VAL A 221 45.45 21.20 12.91
C VAL A 221 45.53 22.31 11.88
N LEU A 222 44.97 23.49 12.24
CA LEU A 222 45.02 24.66 11.41
C LEU A 222 46.19 25.56 11.82
N PRO A 223 47.34 25.54 11.12
CA PRO A 223 48.41 26.45 11.38
C PRO A 223 48.04 27.86 10.88
N LEU A 224 48.01 28.85 11.75
CA LEU A 224 47.78 30.22 11.44
C LEU A 224 49.06 31.00 11.42
N TYR A 225 49.16 31.95 10.52
CA TYR A 225 50.27 32.94 10.46
C TYR A 225 50.07 34.02 11.51
N ASP A 226 51.15 34.65 11.93
CA ASP A 226 51.10 35.76 12.85
C ASP A 226 50.24 36.91 12.31
N GLY A 227 49.29 37.40 13.14
CA GLY A 227 48.29 38.40 12.77
C GLY A 227 46.99 37.83 12.20
N PHE A 228 46.83 36.53 12.17
CA PHE A 228 45.57 35.84 11.86
C PHE A 228 45.09 35.11 13.10
N SER A 229 43.85 35.30 13.49
CA SER A 229 43.23 34.51 14.54
C SER A 229 41.88 34.00 14.07
N TYR A 230 41.59 32.73 14.35
CA TYR A 230 40.34 32.06 14.03
C TYR A 230 39.57 31.81 15.32
N THR A 231 38.35 32.26 15.39
CA THR A 231 37.43 32.01 16.48
C THR A 231 36.27 31.19 15.95
N PRO A 232 36.15 29.91 16.36
CA PRO A 232 35.00 29.11 15.96
C PRO A 232 33.73 29.72 16.55
N HIS A 233 32.71 29.83 15.71
CA HIS A 233 31.40 30.28 16.13
C HIS A 233 30.57 29.03 16.48
N THR A 234 30.65 28.62 17.75
CA THR A 234 29.84 27.51 18.26
C THR A 234 28.38 27.95 18.39
N HIS A 235 27.53 27.48 17.53
CA HIS A 235 26.10 27.55 17.78
C HIS A 235 25.72 26.58 18.91
N ALA A 236 24.98 27.08 19.90
CA ALA A 236 24.36 26.19 20.88
C ALA A 236 23.50 25.14 20.14
N VAL A 237 23.71 23.88 20.46
CA VAL A 237 23.03 22.73 19.85
C VAL A 237 21.52 22.90 19.94
N ARG A 238 20.88 23.40 18.89
CA ARG A 238 19.41 23.46 18.74
C ARG A 238 18.82 22.24 18.02
N ASN A 239 19.60 21.19 17.89
CA ASN A 239 19.41 20.14 16.88
C ASN A 239 18.27 19.15 17.17
N VAL A 240 17.67 19.15 18.36
CA VAL A 240 16.65 18.17 18.72
C VAL A 240 15.27 18.54 18.15
N SER A 241 14.93 19.83 18.07
CA SER A 241 13.64 20.25 17.52
C SER A 241 13.55 20.06 16.02
N GLU A 242 14.62 20.37 15.27
CA GLU A 242 14.64 20.23 13.80
C GLU A 242 14.56 18.78 13.34
N ILE A 243 15.22 17.85 14.05
CA ILE A 243 15.10 16.40 13.79
C ILE A 243 13.69 15.91 14.09
N ASN A 244 13.07 16.38 15.17
CA ASN A 244 11.69 16.03 15.51
C ASN A 244 10.70 16.57 14.48
N ASP A 245 10.96 17.76 13.92
CA ASP A 245 10.13 18.34 12.87
C ASP A 245 10.19 17.49 11.59
N ILE A 246 11.37 17.08 11.17
CA ILE A 246 11.55 16.17 10.01
C ILE A 246 10.83 14.84 10.24
N LYS A 247 10.96 14.25 11.45
CA LYS A 247 10.26 13.03 11.81
C LYS A 247 8.75 13.22 11.76
N SER A 248 8.23 14.31 12.30
CA SER A 248 6.80 14.61 12.29
C SER A 248 6.26 14.79 10.87
N MET A 249 7.04 15.39 9.96
CA MET A 249 6.68 15.51 8.55
C MET A 249 6.67 14.16 7.85
N THR A 250 7.63 13.29 8.13
CA THR A 250 7.64 11.91 7.63
C THR A 250 6.41 11.16 8.11
N ASP A 251 6.07 11.25 9.39
CA ASP A 251 4.88 10.64 9.97
C ASP A 251 3.60 11.16 9.31
N GLU A 252 3.56 12.45 8.94
CA GLU A 252 2.40 13.03 8.25
C GLU A 252 2.24 12.49 6.82
N VAL A 253 3.31 12.20 6.09
CA VAL A 253 3.23 11.52 4.79
C VAL A 253 2.56 10.15 4.95
N TYR A 254 2.96 9.34 5.93
CA TYR A 254 2.31 8.06 6.22
C TYR A 254 0.84 8.24 6.63
N ASN A 255 0.51 9.28 7.40
CA ASN A 255 -0.86 9.59 7.77
C ASN A 255 -1.72 9.89 6.54
N ARG A 256 -1.22 10.69 5.58
CA ARG A 256 -1.94 11.03 4.35
C ARG A 256 -2.13 9.82 3.43
N VAL A 257 -1.08 9.01 3.29
CA VAL A 257 -1.18 7.76 2.53
C VAL A 257 -2.18 6.81 3.20
N GLY A 258 -2.12 6.65 4.52
CA GLY A 258 -3.08 5.83 5.26
C GLY A 258 -4.52 6.28 5.06
N GLN A 259 -4.79 7.59 5.19
CA GLN A 259 -6.11 8.17 4.94
C GLN A 259 -6.60 7.93 3.51
N ALA A 260 -5.71 8.05 2.53
CA ALA A 260 -6.05 7.89 1.12
C ALA A 260 -6.48 6.44 0.76
N PHE A 261 -5.87 5.45 1.41
CA PHE A 261 -6.13 4.03 1.16
C PHE A 261 -6.98 3.35 2.23
N GLY A 262 -7.48 4.08 3.22
CA GLY A 262 -8.27 3.52 4.33
C GLY A 262 -7.46 2.63 5.28
N ILE A 263 -6.14 2.83 5.36
CA ILE A 263 -5.22 2.04 6.18
C ILE A 263 -4.84 2.85 7.42
N PRO A 264 -4.99 2.30 8.63
CA PRO A 264 -4.46 2.95 9.84
C PRO A 264 -2.96 3.23 9.71
N PRO A 265 -2.50 4.46 9.97
CA PRO A 265 -1.09 4.84 9.79
C PRO A 265 -0.11 4.03 10.63
N SER A 266 -0.55 3.50 11.77
CA SER A 266 0.24 2.60 12.62
C SER A 266 0.63 1.31 11.88
N LEU A 267 -0.28 0.73 11.07
CA LEU A 267 0.02 -0.44 10.26
C LEU A 267 1.04 -0.13 9.17
N LEU A 268 0.92 1.03 8.52
CA LEU A 268 1.90 1.46 7.50
C LEU A 268 3.31 1.66 8.09
N ARG A 269 3.38 2.11 9.34
CA ARG A 269 4.65 2.31 10.06
C ARG A 269 5.18 1.06 10.76
N GLY A 270 4.45 -0.07 10.69
CA GLY A 270 4.82 -1.31 11.37
C GLY A 270 4.75 -1.24 12.90
N GLN A 271 3.92 -0.35 13.44
CA GLN A 271 3.72 -0.22 14.89
C GLN A 271 2.75 -1.30 15.38
N VAL A 272 3.14 -2.00 16.44
CA VAL A 272 2.40 -3.15 16.98
C VAL A 272 1.36 -2.73 18.05
N GLU A 273 1.35 -1.49 18.47
CA GLU A 273 0.41 -0.97 19.46
C GLU A 273 -1.00 -0.83 18.90
N GLN A 274 -2.02 -1.22 19.64
CA GLN A 274 -3.46 -1.16 19.28
C GLN A 274 -3.81 -1.99 18.01
N THR A 275 -3.26 -3.18 17.90
CA THR A 275 -3.36 -3.99 16.67
C THR A 275 -4.79 -4.46 16.36
N GLU A 276 -5.64 -4.73 17.35
CA GLU A 276 -7.00 -5.23 17.10
C GLU A 276 -7.89 -4.19 16.42
N ASP A 277 -8.06 -3.02 17.02
CA ASP A 277 -8.88 -1.94 16.45
C ASP A 277 -8.34 -1.48 15.10
N ASN A 278 -7.01 -1.44 14.94
CA ASN A 278 -6.38 -1.06 13.68
C ASN A 278 -6.60 -2.12 12.59
N THR A 279 -6.60 -3.41 12.94
CA THR A 279 -6.88 -4.49 12.00
C THR A 279 -8.35 -4.45 11.58
N ASP A 280 -9.28 -4.32 12.52
CA ASP A 280 -10.71 -4.23 12.23
C ASP A 280 -11.02 -3.01 11.33
N ASN A 281 -10.43 -1.85 11.61
CA ASN A 281 -10.56 -0.66 10.78
C ASN A 281 -9.96 -0.88 9.38
N PHE A 282 -8.81 -1.53 9.26
CA PHE A 282 -8.21 -1.87 7.98
C PHE A 282 -9.10 -2.80 7.17
N MET A 283 -9.64 -3.84 7.79
CA MET A 283 -10.58 -4.75 7.14
C MET A 283 -11.83 -3.99 6.66
N LEU A 284 -12.44 -3.18 7.51
CA LEU A 284 -13.68 -2.45 7.22
C LEU A 284 -13.52 -1.40 6.11
N PHE A 285 -12.45 -0.60 6.14
CA PHE A 285 -12.31 0.56 5.27
C PHE A 285 -11.47 0.31 4.01
N ALA A 286 -10.54 -0.63 4.02
CA ALA A 286 -9.69 -0.92 2.88
C ALA A 286 -10.03 -2.26 2.20
N ILE A 287 -10.22 -3.34 2.96
CA ILE A 287 -10.34 -4.69 2.40
C ILE A 287 -11.77 -5.01 1.96
N HIS A 288 -12.78 -4.84 2.83
CA HIS A 288 -14.15 -5.17 2.48
C HIS A 288 -14.70 -4.45 1.25
N PRO A 289 -14.42 -3.15 1.01
CA PRO A 289 -14.85 -2.50 -0.22
C PRO A 289 -14.27 -3.14 -1.49
N ILE A 290 -13.00 -3.60 -1.42
CA ILE A 290 -12.33 -4.25 -2.54
C ILE A 290 -12.88 -5.67 -2.77
N THR A 291 -13.01 -6.46 -1.70
CA THR A 291 -13.56 -7.83 -1.80
C THR A 291 -15.00 -7.84 -2.27
N ASN A 292 -15.83 -6.90 -1.80
CA ASN A 292 -17.20 -6.73 -2.28
C ASN A 292 -17.26 -6.38 -3.78
N MET A 293 -16.42 -5.43 -4.23
CA MET A 293 -16.35 -5.08 -5.64
C MET A 293 -15.88 -6.26 -6.51
N LEU A 294 -14.88 -7.02 -6.04
CA LEU A 294 -14.43 -8.24 -6.70
C LEU A 294 -15.57 -9.26 -6.81
N GLN A 295 -16.25 -9.54 -5.69
CA GLN A 295 -17.37 -10.47 -5.63
C GLN A 295 -18.49 -10.09 -6.60
N GLU A 296 -18.91 -8.82 -6.58
CA GLU A 296 -19.98 -8.32 -7.43
C GLU A 296 -19.62 -8.44 -8.93
N GLU A 297 -18.43 -7.97 -9.30
CA GLU A 297 -18.04 -7.96 -10.71
C GLU A 297 -17.74 -9.36 -11.25
N ILE A 298 -17.07 -10.21 -10.46
CA ILE A 298 -16.81 -11.61 -10.82
C ILE A 298 -18.13 -12.35 -10.97
N THR A 299 -19.03 -12.28 -9.97
CA THR A 299 -20.34 -12.94 -10.03
C THR A 299 -21.16 -12.44 -11.23
N ARG A 300 -21.18 -11.13 -11.46
CA ARG A 300 -21.88 -10.54 -12.61
C ARG A 300 -21.39 -11.08 -13.95
N LYS A 301 -20.09 -11.29 -14.09
CA LYS A 301 -19.45 -11.70 -15.36
C LYS A 301 -19.42 -13.22 -15.55
N ARG A 302 -19.16 -13.96 -14.48
CA ARG A 302 -19.04 -15.44 -14.55
C ARG A 302 -20.38 -16.13 -14.48
N CYS A 303 -21.28 -15.66 -13.63
CA CYS A 303 -22.58 -16.29 -13.43
C CYS A 303 -23.69 -15.66 -14.27
N GLY A 304 -23.64 -14.34 -14.47
CA GLY A 304 -24.69 -13.59 -15.14
C GLY A 304 -26.02 -13.63 -14.39
N ARG A 305 -27.04 -12.97 -14.92
CA ARG A 305 -28.36 -12.94 -14.29
C ARG A 305 -29.01 -14.30 -14.15
N ASP A 306 -29.02 -15.07 -15.25
CA ASP A 306 -29.67 -16.38 -15.28
C ASP A 306 -28.98 -17.39 -14.36
N GLY A 307 -27.67 -17.26 -14.14
CA GLY A 307 -26.92 -18.07 -13.18
C GLY A 307 -27.31 -17.70 -11.75
N ILE A 308 -27.32 -16.40 -11.42
CA ILE A 308 -27.70 -15.93 -10.08
C ILE A 308 -29.11 -16.39 -9.71
N ASP A 309 -30.05 -16.30 -10.63
CA ASP A 309 -31.44 -16.78 -10.42
C ASP A 309 -31.50 -18.30 -10.13
N LYS A 310 -30.51 -19.05 -10.56
CA LYS A 310 -30.36 -20.51 -10.30
C LYS A 310 -29.44 -20.81 -9.09
N GLY A 311 -29.00 -19.81 -8.35
CA GLY A 311 -28.15 -19.98 -7.19
C GLY A 311 -26.64 -20.19 -7.52
N TYR A 312 -26.19 -19.70 -8.69
CA TYR A 312 -24.75 -19.65 -9.04
C TYR A 312 -24.19 -18.28 -8.64
N TYR A 313 -23.25 -18.24 -7.74
CA TYR A 313 -22.55 -17.02 -7.34
C TYR A 313 -21.20 -17.34 -6.71
N ILE A 314 -20.34 -16.33 -6.63
CA ILE A 314 -19.00 -16.44 -6.04
C ILE A 314 -18.94 -15.45 -4.87
N VAL A 315 -18.45 -15.92 -3.73
CA VAL A 315 -18.24 -15.11 -2.52
C VAL A 315 -16.76 -14.98 -2.26
N VAL A 316 -16.28 -13.75 -2.07
CA VAL A 316 -14.89 -13.49 -1.67
C VAL A 316 -14.85 -13.40 -0.14
N ASP A 317 -14.46 -14.50 0.50
CA ASP A 317 -14.47 -14.64 1.96
C ASP A 317 -13.14 -14.22 2.58
N ALA A 318 -13.16 -13.11 3.33
CA ALA A 318 -12.01 -12.57 4.04
C ALA A 318 -11.91 -13.07 5.50
N SER A 319 -12.83 -13.92 5.95
CA SER A 319 -12.89 -14.34 7.37
C SER A 319 -11.64 -15.10 7.82
N ASN A 320 -10.95 -15.80 6.92
CA ASN A 320 -9.69 -16.48 7.25
C ASN A 320 -8.56 -15.51 7.62
N VAL A 321 -8.61 -14.27 7.13
CA VAL A 321 -7.63 -13.23 7.44
C VAL A 321 -7.94 -12.57 8.79
N GLU A 322 -9.22 -12.44 9.13
CA GLU A 322 -9.68 -11.83 10.38
C GLU A 322 -9.39 -12.70 11.61
N ILE A 323 -9.35 -14.03 11.44
CA ILE A 323 -9.14 -15.01 12.52
C ILE A 323 -7.63 -15.15 12.85
N GLY A 324 -6.89 -14.07 12.97
CA GLY A 324 -5.44 -14.04 13.21
C GLY A 324 -4.96 -14.63 14.56
N GLY A 325 -5.76 -15.43 15.25
CA GLY A 325 -5.39 -16.21 16.44
C GLY A 325 -6.58 -16.98 16.99
N ILE A 326 -6.57 -18.31 16.85
CA ILE A 326 -7.58 -19.24 17.40
C ILE A 326 -7.91 -18.92 18.87
N PHE A 327 -6.91 -18.52 19.66
CA PHE A 327 -7.11 -18.20 21.08
C PHE A 327 -7.86 -16.87 21.28
N LYS A 328 -7.68 -15.89 20.40
CA LYS A 328 -8.44 -14.61 20.44
C LYS A 328 -9.85 -14.78 19.87
N ALA A 329 -10.02 -15.67 18.92
CA ALA A 329 -11.31 -16.02 18.35
C ALA A 329 -12.16 -16.86 19.34
N ALA A 330 -11.58 -17.52 20.33
CA ALA A 330 -12.28 -18.46 21.21
C ALA A 330 -13.53 -17.87 21.89
N GLU A 331 -13.44 -16.64 22.40
CA GLU A 331 -14.61 -15.96 23.01
C GLU A 331 -15.69 -15.60 21.97
N LYS A 332 -15.28 -15.22 20.78
CA LYS A 332 -16.20 -14.90 19.65
C LYS A 332 -16.87 -16.21 19.17
N ILE A 333 -16.10 -17.28 19.05
CA ILE A 333 -16.57 -18.62 18.66
C ILE A 333 -17.59 -19.16 19.66
N ASP A 334 -17.32 -19.09 20.94
CA ASP A 334 -18.25 -19.55 21.99
C ASP A 334 -19.60 -18.80 21.89
N LYS A 335 -19.57 -17.49 21.70
CA LYS A 335 -20.76 -16.67 21.50
C LYS A 335 -21.53 -17.05 20.21
N LEU A 336 -20.83 -17.29 19.10
CA LEU A 336 -21.45 -17.65 17.81
C LEU A 336 -22.11 -19.04 17.86
N ILE A 337 -21.48 -20.01 18.51
CA ILE A 337 -22.06 -21.34 18.74
C ILE A 337 -23.20 -21.23 19.74
N GLY A 338 -22.98 -20.51 20.85
CA GLY A 338 -23.95 -20.40 21.94
C GLY A 338 -25.23 -19.64 21.59
N CYS A 339 -25.22 -18.75 20.57
CA CYS A 339 -26.43 -18.10 20.05
C CYS A 339 -27.07 -18.85 18.87
N GLY A 340 -26.54 -19.99 18.46
CA GLY A 340 -27.10 -20.84 17.42
C GLY A 340 -26.88 -20.33 15.99
N VAL A 341 -25.99 -19.36 15.77
CA VAL A 341 -25.70 -18.83 14.43
C VAL A 341 -24.86 -19.83 13.63
N TYR A 342 -23.91 -20.49 14.30
CA TYR A 342 -23.02 -21.49 13.69
C TYR A 342 -23.06 -22.80 14.47
N SER A 343 -22.94 -23.91 13.75
CA SER A 343 -22.64 -25.23 14.30
C SER A 343 -21.13 -25.37 14.58
N ILE A 344 -20.73 -26.39 15.32
CA ILE A 344 -19.32 -26.66 15.61
C ILE A 344 -18.54 -26.94 14.31
N ASP A 345 -19.12 -27.72 13.39
CA ASP A 345 -18.46 -28.08 12.14
C ASP A 345 -18.34 -26.88 11.19
N GLU A 346 -19.33 -25.98 11.16
CA GLU A 346 -19.23 -24.75 10.37
C GLU A 346 -18.12 -23.83 10.87
N VAL A 347 -17.95 -23.71 12.19
CA VAL A 347 -16.84 -22.95 12.78
C VAL A 347 -15.50 -23.63 12.48
N ARG A 348 -15.42 -24.97 12.63
CA ARG A 348 -14.20 -25.73 12.32
C ARG A 348 -13.79 -25.52 10.85
N GLY A 349 -14.74 -25.59 9.92
CA GLY A 349 -14.48 -25.31 8.51
C GLY A 349 -13.95 -23.88 8.25
N LYS A 350 -14.48 -22.89 8.98
CA LYS A 350 -14.03 -21.49 8.85
C LYS A 350 -12.63 -21.24 9.40
N ILE A 351 -12.20 -21.96 10.42
CA ILE A 351 -10.85 -21.84 11.00
C ILE A 351 -9.84 -22.82 10.37
N GLY A 352 -10.24 -23.54 9.32
CA GLY A 352 -9.37 -24.48 8.61
C GLY A 352 -9.13 -25.80 9.33
N GLU A 353 -9.90 -26.12 10.38
CA GLU A 353 -9.82 -27.39 11.10
C GLU A 353 -10.65 -28.49 10.43
N PRO A 354 -10.22 -29.75 10.42
CA PRO A 354 -11.00 -30.84 9.88
C PRO A 354 -12.37 -30.95 10.54
N LEU A 355 -13.43 -31.18 9.74
CA LEU A 355 -14.78 -31.37 10.25
C LEU A 355 -14.86 -32.67 11.10
N LEU A 356 -15.65 -32.64 12.16
CA LEU A 356 -15.93 -33.83 12.98
C LEU A 356 -16.88 -34.80 12.26
N GLY A 357 -17.79 -34.27 11.43
CA GLY A 357 -18.72 -35.00 10.63
C GLY A 357 -19.80 -35.77 11.44
N THR A 358 -19.95 -35.44 12.74
CA THR A 358 -20.97 -36.05 13.58
C THR A 358 -22.26 -35.25 13.56
N GLU A 359 -23.42 -35.93 13.79
CA GLU A 359 -24.69 -35.20 13.87
C GLU A 359 -24.70 -34.14 14.95
N GLU A 360 -24.01 -34.38 16.09
CA GLU A 360 -23.91 -33.42 17.17
C GLU A 360 -23.11 -32.17 16.75
N ALA A 361 -22.06 -32.33 15.97
CA ALA A 361 -21.22 -31.23 15.50
C ALA A 361 -21.91 -30.36 14.43
N GLN A 362 -22.91 -30.91 13.74
CA GLN A 362 -23.70 -30.19 12.72
C GLN A 362 -24.95 -29.53 13.30
N ARG A 363 -25.30 -29.79 14.56
CA ARG A 363 -26.45 -29.15 15.23
C ARG A 363 -26.11 -27.77 15.71
N HIS A 364 -27.12 -26.87 15.61
CA HIS A 364 -27.04 -25.56 16.19
C HIS A 364 -27.47 -25.58 17.65
N TYR A 365 -26.66 -25.02 18.54
CA TYR A 365 -26.89 -24.99 19.96
C TYR A 365 -27.27 -23.59 20.42
N VAL A 366 -28.31 -23.48 21.26
CA VAL A 366 -28.69 -22.19 21.90
C VAL A 366 -28.50 -22.35 23.40
N THR A 367 -27.80 -21.39 24.01
CA THR A 367 -27.66 -21.37 25.46
C THR A 367 -29.02 -21.06 26.10
N LYS A 368 -29.33 -21.72 27.24
CA LYS A 368 -30.59 -21.53 27.99
C LYS A 368 -30.75 -20.12 28.61
N ASN A 369 -29.82 -19.24 28.39
CA ASN A 369 -29.84 -17.87 28.98
C ASN A 369 -30.73 -16.87 28.23
N TYR A 370 -31.36 -17.28 27.13
CA TYR A 370 -32.30 -16.45 26.39
C TYR A 370 -33.73 -16.86 26.73
N GLU A 371 -34.45 -16.02 27.50
CA GLU A 371 -35.88 -16.17 27.68
C GLU A 371 -36.63 -15.29 26.65
N GLN A 372 -37.72 -15.82 26.14
CA GLN A 372 -38.60 -15.09 25.23
C GLN A 372 -39.29 -13.95 26.00
N ILE A 373 -38.99 -12.70 25.66
CA ILE A 373 -39.68 -11.55 26.24
C ILE A 373 -41.11 -11.52 25.72
N GLY A 374 -42.10 -11.64 26.61
CA GLY A 374 -43.54 -11.43 26.29
C GLY A 374 -44.38 -12.68 26.10
N VAL A 375 -43.93 -13.86 26.46
CA VAL A 375 -44.80 -15.04 26.58
C VAL A 375 -45.16 -15.22 28.04
N GLU A 376 -46.40 -14.84 28.41
CA GLU A 376 -46.99 -15.25 29.70
C GLU A 376 -47.02 -16.77 29.77
N GLU A 377 -46.28 -17.36 30.70
CA GLU A 377 -46.42 -18.78 31.04
C GLU A 377 -47.89 -19.05 31.42
N LYS A 378 -48.63 -19.73 30.56
CA LYS A 378 -49.86 -20.40 31.00
C LYS A 378 -49.45 -21.48 31.98
N LYS A 379 -49.48 -21.16 33.28
CA LYS A 379 -49.43 -22.15 34.36
C LYS A 379 -50.49 -23.20 34.10
N LYS A 380 -50.02 -24.43 33.93
CA LYS A 380 -50.85 -25.66 34.10
C LYS A 380 -50.78 -26.09 35.52
#